data_8a468c261ddb6d79cf353532730e4aff
#
_entry.id   8a468c261ddb6d79cf353532730e4aff
#
_cell.length_a   1.000
_cell.length_b   1.000
_cell.length_c   1.000
_cell.angle_alpha   90.00
_cell.angle_beta   90.00
_cell.angle_gamma   90.00
#
_symmetry.space_group_name_H-M   'P 1'
#
loop_
_entity.id
_entity.type
_entity.pdbx_description
1 polymer ?
#
loop_
_entity_poly.entity_id
_entity_poly.type
_entity_poly.pdbx_seq_one_letter_code
_entity_poly.pdbx_strand_id
1 'polypeptide(L)'
;DNAYYTMYFRQDWADKLNLQAPTTVEGLFEFCSAIAAADLDQNGQKDTIGFTGYGLQALDAIANAYDAGLGNYVIVRDNKVTSSLLQPGMKDALAMIRKFFEAGLVDPDILGAKSEIKAHTLSGNFGVSVMKWSDISKAAYLTQAHEINPDLVYGWCGPMASEIEGAESVYGILDYNRNTRDKYVINANVSEEKLAAIFKVLQYLCTDEGSMMVYVGLEGDHWQRNADNSITMTERGKTETLYAYKYQILGREEAAYLALKFPEAADVVAYCLNTPRYIIYNKSVEIPADFYLSDLENYVNMQLIAFVKGERPVAEYDQFIDELYKTYDFQRYLDICAEQLVALGYAAK
;
A
#
# COMPACT_ATOMS: atom_id res chain seq x y z
N ASP A 1 -4.13 0.01 5.58
CA ASP A 1 -4.07 -1.26 4.83
C ASP A 1 -3.25 -1.11 3.56
N ASN A 2 -1.91 -1.12 3.73
CA ASN A 2 -0.99 -0.99 2.62
C ASN A 2 -0.99 -2.22 1.69
N ALA A 3 -1.53 -3.37 2.16
CA ALA A 3 -1.71 -4.57 1.35
C ALA A 3 -2.62 -4.39 0.13
N TYR A 4 -3.38 -3.31 0.08
CA TYR A 4 -4.33 -3.04 -1.00
C TYR A 4 -3.85 -1.99 -2.01
N TYR A 5 -2.61 -1.50 -1.90
CA TYR A 5 -2.01 -0.66 -2.92
C TYR A 5 -1.40 -1.51 -4.03
N THR A 6 -1.50 -1.03 -5.26
CA THR A 6 -0.76 -1.56 -6.40
C THR A 6 -0.44 -0.48 -7.41
N MET A 7 0.45 -0.76 -8.34
CA MET A 7 0.66 0.07 -9.51
C MET A 7 -0.36 -0.27 -10.58
N TYR A 8 -1.10 0.74 -11.01
CA TYR A 8 -1.97 0.71 -12.17
C TYR A 8 -1.28 1.41 -13.33
N PHE A 9 -1.50 0.90 -14.53
CA PHE A 9 -1.08 1.59 -15.73
C PHE A 9 -2.22 1.64 -16.75
N ARG A 10 -2.15 2.57 -17.67
CA ARG A 10 -3.08 2.70 -18.79
C ARG A 10 -2.79 1.61 -19.82
N GLN A 11 -3.50 0.48 -19.72
CA GLN A 11 -3.37 -0.64 -20.66
C GLN A 11 -3.74 -0.22 -22.08
N ASP A 12 -4.80 0.54 -22.25
CA ASP A 12 -5.23 1.07 -23.55
C ASP A 12 -4.16 1.95 -24.23
N TRP A 13 -3.38 2.69 -23.45
CA TRP A 13 -2.26 3.48 -23.94
C TRP A 13 -1.02 2.64 -24.22
N ALA A 14 -0.76 1.66 -23.38
CA ALA A 14 0.32 0.70 -23.59
C ALA A 14 0.10 -0.08 -24.89
N ASP A 15 -1.12 -0.53 -25.15
CA ASP A 15 -1.49 -1.24 -26.39
C ASP A 15 -1.30 -0.36 -27.62
N LYS A 16 -1.70 0.92 -27.58
CA LYS A 16 -1.50 1.89 -28.67
C LYS A 16 -0.01 2.11 -29.01
N LEU A 17 0.85 2.07 -27.99
CA LEU A 17 2.30 2.25 -28.14
C LEU A 17 3.07 0.94 -28.27
N ASN A 18 2.38 -0.21 -28.25
CA ASN A 18 2.97 -1.55 -28.24
C ASN A 18 3.98 -1.76 -27.10
N LEU A 19 3.66 -1.23 -25.91
CA LEU A 19 4.45 -1.38 -24.70
C LEU A 19 3.97 -2.60 -23.88
N GLN A 20 4.93 -3.27 -23.25
CA GLN A 20 4.62 -4.32 -22.26
C GLN A 20 4.59 -3.73 -20.87
N ALA A 21 3.82 -4.36 -19.95
CA ALA A 21 3.83 -3.99 -18.54
C ALA A 21 5.26 -4.03 -17.98
N PRO A 22 5.72 -2.99 -17.28
CA PRO A 22 7.08 -2.94 -16.77
C PRO A 22 7.29 -3.97 -15.64
N THR A 23 8.47 -4.58 -15.61
CA THR A 23 8.90 -5.55 -14.60
C THR A 23 10.18 -5.13 -13.87
N THR A 24 10.86 -4.10 -14.37
CA THR A 24 12.06 -3.51 -13.77
C THR A 24 11.87 -2.02 -13.58
N VAL A 25 12.69 -1.40 -12.74
CA VAL A 25 12.63 0.05 -12.50
C VAL A 25 13.04 0.84 -13.74
N GLU A 26 14.04 0.37 -14.48
CA GLU A 26 14.41 0.95 -15.78
C GLU A 26 13.27 0.82 -16.79
N GLY A 27 12.65 -0.35 -16.89
CA GLY A 27 11.49 -0.56 -17.74
C GLY A 27 10.30 0.34 -17.36
N LEU A 28 10.12 0.61 -16.08
CA LEU A 28 9.12 1.57 -15.60
C LEU A 28 9.45 2.99 -16.04
N PHE A 29 10.74 3.39 -15.96
CA PHE A 29 11.20 4.69 -16.45
C PHE A 29 10.95 4.86 -17.94
N GLU A 30 11.31 3.84 -18.73
CA GLU A 30 11.10 3.84 -20.20
C GLU A 30 9.61 3.88 -20.54
N PHE A 31 8.78 3.10 -19.83
CA PHE A 31 7.34 3.06 -20.00
C PHE A 31 6.72 4.43 -19.74
N CYS A 32 7.02 5.05 -18.58
CA CYS A 32 6.55 6.39 -18.23
C CYS A 32 7.04 7.45 -19.24
N SER A 33 8.28 7.34 -19.71
CA SER A 33 8.85 8.26 -20.71
C SER A 33 8.13 8.17 -22.06
N ALA A 34 7.83 6.96 -22.51
CA ALA A 34 7.12 6.75 -23.77
C ALA A 34 5.69 7.32 -23.72
N ILE A 35 5.00 7.10 -22.60
CA ILE A 35 3.64 7.63 -22.41
C ILE A 35 3.64 9.15 -22.29
N ALA A 36 4.52 9.73 -21.48
CA ALA A 36 4.60 11.19 -21.31
C ALA A 36 5.02 11.94 -22.57
N ALA A 37 5.73 11.27 -23.50
CA ALA A 37 6.12 11.85 -24.78
C ALA A 37 4.99 11.83 -25.82
N ALA A 38 3.97 11.00 -25.64
CA ALA A 38 2.88 10.79 -26.57
C ALA A 38 1.65 11.60 -26.15
N ASP A 39 1.01 12.29 -27.10
CA ASP A 39 -0.29 12.97 -26.91
C ASP A 39 -1.42 11.92 -27.06
N LEU A 40 -1.61 11.11 -26.03
CA LEU A 40 -2.54 9.97 -26.08
C LEU A 40 -4.00 10.37 -25.80
N ASP A 41 -4.22 11.48 -25.15
CA ASP A 41 -5.53 12.09 -24.96
C ASP A 41 -5.92 13.04 -26.11
N GLN A 42 -4.99 13.27 -27.04
CA GLN A 42 -5.17 14.05 -28.28
C GLN A 42 -5.60 15.50 -28.04
N ASN A 43 -5.16 16.08 -26.92
CA ASN A 43 -5.45 17.46 -26.56
C ASN A 43 -4.48 18.48 -27.19
N GLY A 44 -3.43 18.00 -27.87
CA GLY A 44 -2.39 18.83 -28.52
C GLY A 44 -1.38 19.41 -27.55
N GLN A 45 -1.37 18.96 -26.28
CA GLN A 45 -0.45 19.41 -25.24
C GLN A 45 0.45 18.26 -24.80
N LYS A 46 1.58 18.59 -24.17
CA LYS A 46 2.48 17.61 -23.53
C LYS A 46 2.31 17.69 -22.03
N ASP A 47 1.13 17.30 -21.54
CA ASP A 47 0.74 17.38 -20.14
C ASP A 47 0.41 16.00 -19.55
N THR A 48 0.64 14.91 -20.29
CA THR A 48 0.47 13.55 -19.81
C THR A 48 1.47 13.24 -18.70
N ILE A 49 0.96 12.90 -17.53
CA ILE A 49 1.75 12.52 -16.36
C ILE A 49 2.28 11.09 -16.55
N GLY A 50 3.61 10.91 -16.42
CA GLY A 50 4.22 9.58 -16.51
C GLY A 50 3.87 8.72 -15.29
N PHE A 51 4.06 9.26 -14.09
CA PHE A 51 3.90 8.56 -12.81
C PHE A 51 3.22 9.43 -11.76
N THR A 52 2.21 8.91 -11.09
CA THR A 52 1.49 9.58 -10.00
C THR A 52 1.16 8.63 -8.83
N GLY A 53 0.59 9.15 -7.76
CA GLY A 53 0.18 8.39 -6.57
C GLY A 53 0.25 9.21 -5.29
N TYR A 54 0.06 8.57 -4.13
CA TYR A 54 -0.05 9.28 -2.85
C TYR A 54 1.29 9.47 -2.15
N GLY A 55 1.94 10.63 -2.36
CA GLY A 55 3.11 11.07 -1.61
C GLY A 55 4.34 10.16 -1.78
N LEU A 56 5.23 10.23 -0.82
CA LEU A 56 6.43 9.37 -0.78
C LEU A 56 6.07 7.87 -0.83
N GLN A 57 4.91 7.47 -0.29
CA GLN A 57 4.45 6.09 -0.33
C GLN A 57 4.25 5.54 -1.75
N ALA A 58 3.91 6.39 -2.72
CA ALA A 58 3.84 5.97 -4.11
C ALA A 58 5.23 5.68 -4.68
N LEU A 59 6.21 6.48 -4.29
CA LEU A 59 7.62 6.33 -4.70
C LEU A 59 8.31 5.14 -4.03
N ASP A 60 7.76 4.61 -2.92
CA ASP A 60 8.21 3.33 -2.34
C ASP A 60 8.13 2.17 -3.35
N ALA A 61 7.26 2.26 -4.35
CA ALA A 61 7.21 1.28 -5.44
C ALA A 61 8.54 1.19 -6.21
N ILE A 62 9.28 2.28 -6.30
CA ILE A 62 10.62 2.33 -6.89
C ILE A 62 11.66 1.97 -5.83
N ALA A 63 11.58 2.57 -4.64
CA ALA A 63 12.56 2.38 -3.58
C ALA A 63 12.67 0.92 -3.12
N ASN A 64 11.54 0.21 -3.00
CA ASN A 64 11.52 -1.16 -2.52
C ASN A 64 12.27 -2.13 -3.46
N ALA A 65 12.40 -1.84 -4.74
CA ALA A 65 13.23 -2.61 -5.67
C ALA A 65 14.73 -2.57 -5.32
N TYR A 66 15.15 -1.60 -4.53
CA TYR A 66 16.52 -1.41 -4.03
C TYR A 66 16.68 -1.85 -2.57
N ASP A 67 15.75 -2.62 -2.02
CA ASP A 67 15.63 -2.93 -0.57
C ASP A 67 15.62 -1.67 0.31
N ALA A 68 15.06 -0.58 -0.18
CA ALA A 68 14.99 0.71 0.48
C ALA A 68 13.52 1.11 0.74
N GLY A 69 13.30 2.14 1.57
CA GLY A 69 11.96 2.66 1.83
C GLY A 69 11.99 4.12 2.26
N LEU A 70 11.06 4.91 1.71
CA LEU A 70 11.02 6.36 1.87
C LEU A 70 10.29 6.78 3.15
N GLY A 71 10.81 6.35 4.29
CA GLY A 71 10.31 6.68 5.61
C GLY A 71 11.21 6.12 6.70
N ASN A 72 10.94 6.52 7.95
CA ASN A 72 11.62 5.92 9.11
C ASN A 72 10.98 4.55 9.41
N TYR A 73 11.22 3.56 8.54
CA TYR A 73 10.68 2.22 8.70
C TYR A 73 11.62 1.33 9.49
N VAL A 74 11.09 0.71 10.54
CA VAL A 74 11.79 -0.32 11.30
C VAL A 74 11.63 -1.66 10.56
N ILE A 75 12.74 -2.25 10.19
CA ILE A 75 12.80 -3.52 9.45
C ILE A 75 13.71 -4.51 10.13
N VAL A 76 13.57 -5.78 9.76
CA VAL A 76 14.49 -6.85 10.18
C VAL A 76 15.20 -7.37 8.94
N ARG A 77 16.53 -7.34 8.96
CA ARG A 77 17.39 -7.91 7.93
C ARG A 77 18.46 -8.77 8.59
N ASP A 78 18.70 -9.95 8.08
CA ASP A 78 19.68 -10.90 8.63
C ASP A 78 19.49 -11.15 10.15
N ASN A 79 18.23 -11.28 10.57
CA ASN A 79 17.83 -11.40 11.98
C ASN A 79 18.18 -10.19 12.88
N LYS A 80 18.53 -9.04 12.31
CA LYS A 80 18.84 -7.82 13.06
C LYS A 80 17.81 -6.74 12.78
N VAL A 81 17.47 -5.99 13.83
CA VAL A 81 16.62 -4.80 13.69
C VAL A 81 17.47 -3.66 13.12
N THR A 82 16.94 -2.99 12.11
CA THR A 82 17.56 -1.84 11.48
C THR A 82 16.49 -0.88 10.94
N SER A 83 16.89 0.16 10.25
CA SER A 83 15.98 1.05 9.54
C SER A 83 16.13 0.91 8.03
N SER A 84 15.02 1.12 7.29
CA SER A 84 15.05 1.26 5.83
C SER A 84 16.04 2.32 5.36
N LEU A 85 16.23 3.38 6.15
CA LEU A 85 17.18 4.46 5.87
C LEU A 85 18.65 4.01 5.87
N LEU A 86 18.96 2.91 6.53
CA LEU A 86 20.33 2.38 6.63
C LEU A 86 20.64 1.31 5.59
N GLN A 87 19.69 1.03 4.68
CA GLN A 87 19.90 0.01 3.66
C GLN A 87 20.91 0.49 2.60
N PRO A 88 21.79 -0.38 2.13
CA PRO A 88 22.81 -0.03 1.12
C PRO A 88 22.21 0.57 -0.16
N GLY A 89 21.06 0.06 -0.62
CA GLY A 89 20.41 0.51 -1.85
C GLY A 89 19.70 1.85 -1.75
N MET A 90 19.71 2.52 -0.59
CA MET A 90 18.92 3.76 -0.39
C MET A 90 19.40 4.91 -1.28
N LYS A 91 20.73 5.04 -1.50
CA LYS A 91 21.27 6.08 -2.39
C LYS A 91 20.90 5.83 -3.85
N ASP A 92 20.92 4.58 -4.28
CA ASP A 92 20.57 4.19 -5.66
C ASP A 92 19.06 4.39 -5.88
N ALA A 93 18.23 4.04 -4.90
CA ALA A 93 16.80 4.32 -4.92
C ALA A 93 16.51 5.83 -5.07
N LEU A 94 17.15 6.67 -4.26
CA LEU A 94 17.00 8.12 -4.35
C LEU A 94 17.49 8.68 -5.68
N ALA A 95 18.61 8.18 -6.19
CA ALA A 95 19.15 8.58 -7.50
C ALA A 95 18.18 8.22 -8.64
N MET A 96 17.61 7.01 -8.61
CA MET A 96 16.61 6.58 -9.59
C MET A 96 15.33 7.43 -9.51
N ILE A 97 14.78 7.63 -8.31
CA ILE A 97 13.59 8.48 -8.14
C ILE A 97 13.88 9.90 -8.63
N ARG A 98 15.06 10.43 -8.33
CA ARG A 98 15.49 11.75 -8.81
C ARG A 98 15.50 11.80 -10.34
N LYS A 99 15.95 10.74 -11.02
CA LYS A 99 15.92 10.62 -12.48
C LYS A 99 14.50 10.77 -13.05
N PHE A 100 13.49 10.20 -12.39
CA PHE A 100 12.07 10.38 -12.77
C PHE A 100 11.64 11.85 -12.63
N PHE A 101 12.03 12.53 -11.54
CA PHE A 101 11.71 13.95 -11.35
C PHE A 101 12.40 14.85 -12.37
N GLU A 102 13.69 14.62 -12.65
CA GLU A 102 14.47 15.40 -13.63
C GLU A 102 13.96 15.24 -15.06
N ALA A 103 13.43 14.07 -15.38
CA ALA A 103 12.80 13.82 -16.66
C ALA A 103 11.37 14.40 -16.77
N GLY A 104 10.83 15.00 -15.70
CA GLY A 104 9.48 15.54 -15.67
C GLY A 104 8.39 14.49 -15.75
N LEU A 105 8.68 13.25 -15.34
CA LEU A 105 7.74 12.13 -15.42
C LEU A 105 6.82 12.04 -14.21
N VAL A 106 7.21 12.62 -13.08
CA VAL A 106 6.46 12.56 -11.84
C VAL A 106 5.43 13.67 -11.79
N ASP A 107 4.22 13.33 -11.36
CA ASP A 107 3.15 14.28 -11.09
C ASP A 107 3.67 15.41 -10.19
N PRO A 108 3.58 16.69 -10.58
CA PRO A 108 4.00 17.82 -9.75
C PRO A 108 3.32 17.86 -8.40
N ASP A 109 2.08 17.34 -8.32
CA ASP A 109 1.24 17.35 -7.11
C ASP A 109 1.38 16.05 -6.29
N ILE A 110 2.27 15.12 -6.65
CA ILE A 110 2.43 13.83 -5.98
C ILE A 110 2.63 13.96 -4.45
N LEU A 111 3.24 15.04 -4.00
CA LEU A 111 3.46 15.35 -2.58
C LEU A 111 2.36 16.25 -1.99
N GLY A 112 1.35 16.58 -2.77
CA GLY A 112 0.20 17.40 -2.41
C GLY A 112 -0.93 16.65 -1.71
N ALA A 113 -2.13 17.22 -1.76
CA ALA A 113 -3.31 16.64 -1.13
C ALA A 113 -3.82 15.41 -1.92
N LYS A 114 -4.26 14.37 -1.19
CA LYS A 114 -4.82 13.16 -1.83
C LYS A 114 -6.03 13.43 -2.73
N SER A 115 -6.78 14.51 -2.48
CA SER A 115 -7.91 14.93 -3.32
C SER A 115 -7.46 15.36 -4.71
N GLU A 116 -6.32 16.02 -4.83
CA GLU A 116 -5.74 16.46 -6.09
C GLU A 116 -5.30 15.25 -6.92
N ILE A 117 -4.58 14.31 -6.30
CA ILE A 117 -4.17 13.07 -6.96
C ILE A 117 -5.38 12.26 -7.43
N LYS A 118 -6.47 12.19 -6.64
CA LYS A 118 -7.71 11.52 -7.07
C LYS A 118 -8.35 12.20 -8.27
N ALA A 119 -8.30 13.51 -8.35
CA ALA A 119 -8.82 14.25 -9.52
C ALA A 119 -7.98 13.93 -10.76
N HIS A 120 -6.66 13.92 -10.66
CA HIS A 120 -5.76 13.53 -11.75
C HIS A 120 -6.01 12.09 -12.21
N THR A 121 -6.17 11.13 -11.28
CA THR A 121 -6.46 9.75 -11.65
C THR A 121 -7.84 9.60 -12.29
N LEU A 122 -8.84 10.36 -11.87
CA LEU A 122 -10.17 10.34 -12.46
C LEU A 122 -10.17 10.91 -13.89
N SER A 123 -9.37 11.96 -14.15
CA SER A 123 -9.19 12.48 -15.52
C SER A 123 -8.53 11.48 -16.45
N GLY A 124 -7.80 10.50 -15.88
CA GLY A 124 -7.10 9.45 -16.64
C GLY A 124 -5.87 9.95 -17.40
N ASN A 125 -5.37 11.17 -17.11
CA ASN A 125 -4.21 11.75 -17.77
C ASN A 125 -2.89 11.34 -17.11
N PHE A 126 -2.68 10.04 -16.93
CA PHE A 126 -1.46 9.48 -16.35
C PHE A 126 -1.09 8.14 -16.99
N GLY A 127 0.19 7.82 -17.03
CA GLY A 127 0.69 6.52 -17.50
C GLY A 127 0.60 5.45 -16.42
N VAL A 128 1.20 5.72 -15.26
CA VAL A 128 1.25 4.82 -14.10
C VAL A 128 0.78 5.55 -12.85
N SER A 129 0.01 4.86 -12.02
CA SER A 129 -0.45 5.37 -10.73
C SER A 129 -0.33 4.32 -9.63
N VAL A 130 0.12 4.75 -8.45
CA VAL A 130 0.17 3.90 -7.25
C VAL A 130 -0.97 4.28 -6.32
N MET A 131 -2.01 3.45 -6.31
CA MET A 131 -3.26 3.72 -5.63
C MET A 131 -3.79 2.49 -4.90
N LYS A 132 -4.75 2.70 -3.99
CA LYS A 132 -5.54 1.59 -3.46
C LYS A 132 -6.49 1.07 -4.54
N TRP A 133 -6.68 -0.26 -4.61
CA TRP A 133 -7.69 -0.83 -5.49
C TRP A 133 -9.06 -0.15 -5.31
N SER A 134 -9.44 0.17 -4.07
CA SER A 134 -10.73 0.78 -3.75
C SER A 134 -10.92 2.21 -4.26
N ASP A 135 -9.84 2.87 -4.64
CA ASP A 135 -9.87 4.24 -5.14
C ASP A 135 -9.92 4.31 -6.68
N ILE A 136 -9.63 3.21 -7.37
CA ILE A 136 -9.49 3.20 -8.83
C ILE A 136 -10.24 2.04 -9.55
N SER A 137 -10.64 0.97 -8.83
CA SER A 137 -11.23 -0.22 -9.45
C SER A 137 -12.69 -0.45 -9.08
N LYS A 138 -13.31 0.37 -8.24
CA LYS A 138 -14.74 0.24 -7.91
C LYS A 138 -15.62 0.70 -9.07
N ALA A 139 -16.75 0.01 -9.26
CA ALA A 139 -17.72 0.33 -10.30
C ALA A 139 -18.09 1.83 -10.38
N ALA A 140 -18.34 2.47 -9.25
CA ALA A 140 -18.68 3.88 -9.21
C ALA A 140 -17.56 4.80 -9.74
N TYR A 141 -16.28 4.46 -9.46
CA TYR A 141 -15.14 5.17 -10.01
C TYR A 141 -15.00 4.93 -11.51
N LEU A 142 -15.05 3.65 -11.92
CA LEU A 142 -14.89 3.26 -13.34
C LEU A 142 -15.99 3.88 -14.22
N THR A 143 -17.22 3.97 -13.71
CA THR A 143 -18.30 4.66 -14.41
C THR A 143 -17.95 6.11 -14.69
N GLN A 144 -17.49 6.87 -13.67
CA GLN A 144 -17.10 8.27 -13.85
C GLN A 144 -15.87 8.41 -14.76
N ALA A 145 -14.89 7.54 -14.62
CA ALA A 145 -13.69 7.55 -15.45
C ALA A 145 -14.03 7.28 -16.94
N HIS A 146 -14.95 6.35 -17.21
CA HIS A 146 -15.41 6.05 -18.57
C HIS A 146 -16.29 7.15 -19.17
N GLU A 147 -16.97 7.96 -18.37
CA GLU A 147 -17.65 9.18 -18.88
C GLU A 147 -16.64 10.18 -19.45
N ILE A 148 -15.43 10.24 -18.90
CA ILE A 148 -14.35 11.13 -19.34
C ILE A 148 -13.53 10.46 -20.46
N ASN A 149 -13.15 9.20 -20.26
CA ASN A 149 -12.34 8.39 -21.17
C ASN A 149 -13.04 7.06 -21.47
N PRO A 150 -13.89 6.97 -22.49
CA PRO A 150 -14.67 5.76 -22.81
C PRO A 150 -13.81 4.52 -23.07
N ASP A 151 -12.62 4.69 -23.62
CA ASP A 151 -11.69 3.61 -23.97
C ASP A 151 -10.73 3.23 -22.82
N LEU A 152 -10.89 3.82 -21.64
CA LEU A 152 -9.98 3.62 -20.51
C LEU A 152 -9.99 2.15 -20.05
N VAL A 153 -8.81 1.54 -20.04
CA VAL A 153 -8.55 0.21 -19.47
C VAL A 153 -7.32 0.29 -18.58
N TYR A 154 -7.46 -0.20 -17.34
CA TYR A 154 -6.32 -0.33 -16.42
C TYR A 154 -5.76 -1.75 -16.45
N GLY A 155 -4.44 -1.85 -16.58
CA GLY A 155 -3.64 -2.98 -16.15
C GLY A 155 -3.01 -2.71 -14.78
N TRP A 156 -2.37 -3.71 -14.21
CA TRP A 156 -1.58 -3.58 -12.99
C TRP A 156 -0.26 -4.33 -13.13
N CYS A 157 0.76 -3.84 -12.42
CA CYS A 157 2.11 -4.39 -12.48
C CYS A 157 2.82 -4.24 -11.12
N GLY A 158 4.04 -4.75 -11.08
CA GLY A 158 4.89 -4.81 -9.89
C GLY A 158 4.81 -6.19 -9.20
N PRO A 159 5.72 -6.51 -8.28
CA PRO A 159 6.85 -5.68 -7.87
C PRO A 159 7.88 -5.49 -8.98
N MET A 160 8.67 -4.42 -8.89
CA MET A 160 9.75 -4.13 -9.82
C MET A 160 11.05 -4.80 -9.38
N ALA A 161 11.86 -5.27 -10.32
CA ALA A 161 13.25 -5.63 -10.07
C ALA A 161 14.17 -4.43 -10.31
N SER A 162 15.32 -4.42 -9.64
CA SER A 162 16.42 -3.49 -9.89
C SER A 162 17.68 -4.26 -10.28
N GLU A 163 18.76 -3.53 -10.57
CA GLU A 163 20.07 -4.09 -10.83
C GLU A 163 20.82 -4.54 -9.56
N ILE A 164 20.26 -4.31 -8.39
CA ILE A 164 20.88 -4.72 -7.11
C ILE A 164 20.78 -6.24 -6.97
N GLU A 165 21.93 -6.93 -6.97
CA GLU A 165 22.00 -8.36 -6.80
C GLU A 165 21.50 -8.77 -5.41
N GLY A 166 20.56 -9.72 -5.38
CA GLY A 166 19.95 -10.22 -4.15
C GLY A 166 18.85 -9.35 -3.55
N ALA A 167 18.50 -8.19 -4.15
CA ALA A 167 17.31 -7.46 -3.75
C ALA A 167 16.06 -8.26 -4.10
N GLU A 168 15.16 -8.40 -3.12
CA GLU A 168 13.88 -9.06 -3.37
C GLU A 168 12.95 -8.12 -4.14
N SER A 169 12.29 -8.65 -5.17
CA SER A 169 11.21 -7.93 -5.84
C SER A 169 9.99 -7.87 -4.93
N VAL A 170 9.88 -6.80 -4.18
CA VAL A 170 8.76 -6.51 -3.27
C VAL A 170 8.12 -5.17 -3.61
N TYR A 171 6.89 -4.97 -3.19
CA TYR A 171 6.16 -3.77 -3.54
C TYR A 171 5.26 -3.28 -2.42
N GLY A 172 5.48 -2.05 -2.07
CA GLY A 172 4.65 -1.35 -1.08
C GLY A 172 4.86 -1.87 0.34
N ILE A 173 4.73 -0.98 1.26
CA ILE A 173 4.98 -1.20 2.67
C ILE A 173 3.84 -1.96 3.31
N LEU A 174 4.15 -3.01 4.06
CA LEU A 174 3.22 -3.73 4.90
C LEU A 174 3.73 -3.79 6.34
N ASP A 175 3.05 -3.11 7.25
CA ASP A 175 3.35 -3.26 8.67
C ASP A 175 2.97 -4.67 9.15
N TYR A 176 3.93 -5.38 9.74
CA TYR A 176 3.75 -6.76 10.18
C TYR A 176 2.56 -6.89 11.14
N ASN A 177 2.42 -5.95 12.06
CA ASN A 177 1.32 -5.94 13.04
C ASN A 177 0.14 -5.06 12.57
N ARG A 178 -0.28 -5.22 11.31
CA ARG A 178 -1.38 -4.45 10.71
C ARG A 178 -2.72 -4.56 11.45
N ASN A 179 -2.92 -5.65 12.19
CA ASN A 179 -4.18 -5.93 12.88
C ASN A 179 -4.31 -5.23 14.25
N THR A 180 -3.37 -4.37 14.62
CA THR A 180 -3.42 -3.64 15.89
C THR A 180 -4.33 -2.42 15.88
N ARG A 181 -4.84 -2.02 14.71
CA ARG A 181 -5.63 -0.79 14.56
C ARG A 181 -6.99 -0.87 15.25
N ASP A 182 -7.70 -1.96 15.01
CA ASP A 182 -9.08 -2.11 15.49
C ASP A 182 -9.11 -3.23 16.54
N LYS A 183 -9.30 -2.85 17.80
CA LYS A 183 -9.33 -3.77 18.94
C LYS A 183 -10.68 -3.69 19.62
N TYR A 184 -11.23 -4.86 19.94
CA TYR A 184 -12.39 -4.97 20.82
C TYR A 184 -11.90 -5.29 22.23
N VAL A 185 -12.43 -4.56 23.18
CA VAL A 185 -12.12 -4.77 24.60
C VAL A 185 -13.39 -5.15 25.35
N ILE A 186 -13.26 -6.03 26.33
CA ILE A 186 -14.35 -6.41 27.24
C ILE A 186 -14.18 -5.60 28.52
N ASN A 187 -15.25 -4.96 28.98
CA ASN A 187 -15.19 -4.21 30.22
C ASN A 187 -14.87 -5.18 31.40
N ALA A 188 -13.88 -4.83 32.21
CA ALA A 188 -13.41 -5.65 33.31
C ALA A 188 -14.49 -5.92 34.40
N ASN A 189 -15.53 -5.10 34.47
CA ASN A 189 -16.61 -5.20 35.46
C ASN A 189 -17.81 -6.06 34.99
N VAL A 190 -17.71 -6.79 33.88
CA VAL A 190 -18.80 -7.71 33.50
C VAL A 190 -18.83 -8.91 34.41
N SER A 191 -20.03 -9.47 34.68
CA SER A 191 -20.16 -10.71 35.46
C SER A 191 -19.52 -11.88 34.71
N GLU A 192 -19.12 -12.93 35.46
CA GLU A 192 -18.57 -14.17 34.86
C GLU A 192 -19.55 -14.83 33.89
N GLU A 193 -20.85 -14.82 34.18
CA GLU A 193 -21.89 -15.35 33.31
C GLU A 193 -21.92 -14.57 31.97
N LYS A 194 -21.90 -13.24 32.06
CA LYS A 194 -21.89 -12.38 30.88
C LYS A 194 -20.59 -12.53 30.09
N LEU A 195 -19.46 -12.67 30.76
CA LEU A 195 -18.15 -12.92 30.12
C LEU A 195 -18.17 -14.24 29.36
N ALA A 196 -18.69 -15.32 29.96
CA ALA A 196 -18.84 -16.61 29.31
C ALA A 196 -19.76 -16.54 28.08
N ALA A 197 -20.85 -15.76 28.14
CA ALA A 197 -21.74 -15.55 27.01
C ALA A 197 -21.03 -14.78 25.86
N ILE A 198 -20.25 -13.74 26.20
CA ILE A 198 -19.45 -12.99 25.22
C ILE A 198 -18.46 -13.93 24.50
N PHE A 199 -17.72 -14.76 25.26
CA PHE A 199 -16.79 -15.72 24.66
C PHE A 199 -17.48 -16.74 23.76
N LYS A 200 -18.66 -17.22 24.09
CA LYS A 200 -19.45 -18.12 23.23
C LYS A 200 -19.77 -17.45 21.88
N VAL A 201 -20.19 -16.18 21.90
CA VAL A 201 -20.45 -15.42 20.67
C VAL A 201 -19.18 -15.25 19.86
N LEU A 202 -18.08 -14.84 20.51
CA LEU A 202 -16.80 -14.68 19.82
C LEU A 202 -16.30 -15.99 19.20
N GLN A 203 -16.41 -17.11 19.93
CA GLN A 203 -16.05 -18.43 19.41
C GLN A 203 -16.92 -18.84 18.21
N TYR A 204 -18.24 -18.60 18.27
CA TYR A 204 -19.12 -18.87 17.14
C TYR A 204 -18.73 -18.05 15.91
N LEU A 205 -18.42 -16.77 16.08
CA LEU A 205 -18.00 -15.88 15.00
C LEU A 205 -16.65 -16.28 14.39
N CYS A 206 -15.83 -17.08 15.09
CA CYS A 206 -14.60 -17.67 14.55
C CYS A 206 -14.84 -18.94 13.71
N THR A 207 -16.04 -19.50 13.73
CA THR A 207 -16.39 -20.64 12.85
C THR A 207 -16.72 -20.16 11.45
N ASP A 208 -16.59 -21.04 10.45
CA ASP A 208 -16.95 -20.70 9.06
C ASP A 208 -18.42 -20.28 8.97
N GLU A 209 -19.34 -20.97 9.66
CA GLU A 209 -20.76 -20.65 9.69
C GLU A 209 -21.01 -19.26 10.29
N GLY A 210 -20.45 -18.96 11.47
CA GLY A 210 -20.60 -17.67 12.15
C GLY A 210 -19.98 -16.52 11.37
N SER A 211 -18.81 -16.76 10.77
CA SER A 211 -18.14 -15.80 9.90
C SER A 211 -19.00 -15.50 8.66
N MET A 212 -19.45 -16.54 7.95
CA MET A 212 -20.35 -16.41 6.80
C MET A 212 -21.64 -15.66 7.15
N MET A 213 -22.29 -16.02 8.25
CA MET A 213 -23.50 -15.36 8.70
C MET A 213 -23.30 -13.84 8.88
N VAL A 214 -22.17 -13.42 9.43
CA VAL A 214 -21.89 -12.00 9.68
C VAL A 214 -21.59 -11.24 8.41
N TYR A 215 -20.86 -11.81 7.43
CA TYR A 215 -20.43 -11.03 6.28
C TYR A 215 -21.26 -11.21 5.00
N VAL A 216 -21.98 -12.32 4.85
CA VAL A 216 -22.88 -12.53 3.70
C VAL A 216 -24.33 -12.82 4.08
N GLY A 217 -24.60 -13.08 5.35
CA GLY A 217 -25.96 -13.35 5.85
C GLY A 217 -26.31 -14.83 5.86
N LEU A 218 -27.62 -15.12 5.85
CA LEU A 218 -28.16 -16.47 5.99
C LEU A 218 -28.24 -17.17 4.65
N GLU A 219 -27.76 -18.42 4.60
CA GLU A 219 -27.91 -19.30 3.43
C GLU A 219 -29.37 -19.54 3.11
N GLY A 220 -29.72 -19.54 1.83
CA GLY A 220 -31.08 -19.68 1.34
C GLY A 220 -31.91 -18.39 1.33
N ASP A 221 -31.53 -17.39 2.11
CA ASP A 221 -32.20 -16.10 2.24
C ASP A 221 -31.39 -14.96 1.59
N HIS A 222 -30.15 -14.76 2.03
CA HIS A 222 -29.26 -13.73 1.53
C HIS A 222 -28.30 -14.22 0.45
N TRP A 223 -27.99 -15.50 0.44
CA TRP A 223 -27.12 -16.13 -0.54
C TRP A 223 -27.48 -17.60 -0.75
N GLN A 224 -26.99 -18.16 -1.84
CA GLN A 224 -27.14 -19.57 -2.20
C GLN A 224 -25.79 -20.17 -2.56
N ARG A 225 -25.58 -21.42 -2.16
CA ARG A 225 -24.39 -22.18 -2.53
C ARG A 225 -24.61 -22.87 -3.87
N ASN A 226 -23.67 -22.65 -4.78
CA ASN A 226 -23.66 -23.30 -6.10
C ASN A 226 -23.09 -24.73 -6.02
N ALA A 227 -23.26 -25.51 -7.08
CA ALA A 227 -22.77 -26.89 -7.17
C ALA A 227 -21.21 -26.98 -7.10
N ASP A 228 -20.50 -25.94 -7.47
CA ASP A 228 -19.04 -25.82 -7.42
C ASP A 228 -18.52 -25.24 -6.07
N ASN A 229 -19.40 -25.13 -5.06
CA ASN A 229 -19.17 -24.50 -3.76
C ASN A 229 -18.95 -22.98 -3.79
N SER A 230 -19.01 -22.33 -4.93
CA SER A 230 -19.10 -20.86 -4.97
C SER A 230 -20.44 -20.40 -4.40
N ILE A 231 -20.54 -19.11 -4.08
CA ILE A 231 -21.79 -18.54 -3.57
C ILE A 231 -22.32 -17.45 -4.50
N THR A 232 -23.63 -17.36 -4.60
CA THR A 232 -24.33 -16.29 -5.33
C THR A 232 -25.22 -15.52 -4.36
N MET A 233 -25.05 -14.18 -4.34
CA MET A 233 -25.90 -13.30 -3.52
C MET A 233 -27.28 -13.17 -4.13
N THR A 234 -28.33 -13.32 -3.30
CA THR A 234 -29.71 -12.98 -3.71
C THR A 234 -29.89 -11.45 -3.75
N GLU A 235 -30.98 -10.98 -4.36
CA GLU A 235 -31.30 -9.54 -4.35
C GLU A 235 -31.44 -8.98 -2.92
N ARG A 236 -32.02 -9.77 -2.02
CA ARG A 236 -32.09 -9.42 -0.60
C ARG A 236 -30.70 -9.34 0.03
N GLY A 237 -29.82 -10.29 -0.26
CA GLY A 237 -28.43 -10.28 0.21
C GLY A 237 -27.66 -9.06 -0.26
N LYS A 238 -27.81 -8.63 -1.50
CA LYS A 238 -27.15 -7.43 -2.03
C LYS A 238 -27.60 -6.15 -1.34
N THR A 239 -28.85 -6.07 -0.89
CA THR A 239 -29.43 -4.87 -0.28
C THR A 239 -29.32 -4.86 1.24
N GLU A 240 -29.43 -5.99 1.92
CA GLU A 240 -29.52 -6.07 3.38
C GLU A 240 -28.19 -6.38 4.07
N THR A 241 -27.17 -6.91 3.38
CA THR A 241 -25.88 -7.28 4.00
C THR A 241 -24.95 -6.09 4.34
N LEU A 242 -25.42 -4.85 4.21
CA LEU A 242 -24.66 -3.65 4.61
C LEU A 242 -24.33 -3.62 6.11
N TYR A 243 -25.04 -4.37 6.94
CA TYR A 243 -24.76 -4.51 8.37
C TYR A 243 -23.47 -5.27 8.68
N ALA A 244 -22.97 -6.08 7.76
CA ALA A 244 -21.74 -6.87 7.92
C ALA A 244 -20.54 -6.03 8.37
N TYR A 245 -20.43 -4.80 7.88
CA TYR A 245 -19.41 -3.86 8.33
C TYR A 245 -19.52 -3.44 9.79
N LYS A 246 -20.74 -3.35 10.30
CA LYS A 246 -21.00 -2.86 11.67
C LYS A 246 -20.78 -3.94 12.73
N TYR A 247 -21.00 -5.20 12.35
CA TYR A 247 -21.00 -6.33 13.29
C TYR A 247 -19.84 -7.29 13.09
N GLN A 248 -18.89 -6.93 12.23
CA GLN A 248 -17.68 -7.70 12.05
C GLN A 248 -16.74 -7.48 13.23
N ILE A 249 -16.91 -8.31 14.26
CA ILE A 249 -16.11 -8.26 15.50
C ILE A 249 -14.83 -9.06 15.34
N LEU A 250 -14.82 -10.10 14.53
CA LEU A 250 -13.68 -10.99 14.30
C LEU A 250 -13.30 -11.04 12.82
N GLY A 251 -12.10 -11.57 12.57
CA GLY A 251 -11.56 -11.72 11.23
C GLY A 251 -12.47 -12.52 10.30
N ARG A 252 -12.58 -12.08 9.08
CA ARG A 252 -13.19 -12.81 7.96
C ARG A 252 -12.11 -13.17 6.96
N GLU A 253 -12.42 -14.07 6.07
CA GLU A 253 -11.62 -14.28 4.90
C GLU A 253 -11.82 -13.08 3.94
N GLU A 254 -10.85 -12.16 3.95
CA GLU A 254 -11.00 -10.82 3.35
C GLU A 254 -11.09 -10.89 1.83
N ALA A 255 -10.32 -11.77 1.17
CA ALA A 255 -10.31 -11.89 -0.27
C ALA A 255 -11.67 -12.38 -0.81
N ALA A 256 -12.23 -13.44 -0.21
CA ALA A 256 -13.53 -13.97 -0.60
C ALA A 256 -14.65 -12.95 -0.39
N TYR A 257 -14.63 -12.24 0.75
CA TYR A 257 -15.60 -11.18 1.01
C TYR A 257 -15.51 -10.05 -0.01
N LEU A 258 -14.31 -9.57 -0.33
CA LEU A 258 -14.12 -8.48 -1.28
C LEU A 258 -14.50 -8.90 -2.70
N ALA A 259 -14.19 -10.12 -3.10
CA ALA A 259 -14.60 -10.68 -4.40
C ALA A 259 -16.13 -10.75 -4.56
N LEU A 260 -16.84 -11.08 -3.48
CA LEU A 260 -18.31 -11.09 -3.49
C LEU A 260 -18.92 -9.68 -3.52
N LYS A 261 -18.32 -8.76 -2.79
CA LYS A 261 -18.86 -7.40 -2.65
C LYS A 261 -18.49 -6.49 -3.81
N PHE A 262 -17.33 -6.71 -4.40
CA PHE A 262 -16.76 -5.93 -5.49
C PHE A 262 -16.24 -6.87 -6.58
N PRO A 263 -17.14 -7.61 -7.25
CA PRO A 263 -16.73 -8.60 -8.25
C PRO A 263 -15.90 -8.00 -9.38
N GLU A 264 -16.14 -6.74 -9.72
CA GLU A 264 -15.37 -5.98 -10.71
C GLU A 264 -13.90 -5.74 -10.31
N ALA A 265 -13.60 -5.84 -9.03
CA ALA A 265 -12.26 -5.64 -8.49
C ALA A 265 -11.62 -6.94 -7.96
N ALA A 266 -12.26 -8.10 -8.14
CA ALA A 266 -11.83 -9.37 -7.56
C ALA A 266 -10.39 -9.74 -7.94
N ASP A 267 -10.03 -9.60 -9.22
CA ASP A 267 -8.71 -9.97 -9.74
C ASP A 267 -7.61 -9.06 -9.17
N VAL A 268 -7.83 -7.74 -9.15
CA VAL A 268 -6.85 -6.81 -8.59
C VAL A 268 -6.72 -6.94 -7.08
N VAL A 269 -7.81 -7.26 -6.38
CA VAL A 269 -7.76 -7.56 -4.93
C VAL A 269 -6.93 -8.80 -4.68
N ALA A 270 -7.16 -9.89 -5.43
CA ALA A 270 -6.38 -11.11 -5.34
C ALA A 270 -4.89 -10.84 -5.65
N TYR A 271 -4.61 -10.05 -6.68
CA TYR A 271 -3.25 -9.62 -7.01
C TYR A 271 -2.60 -8.87 -5.85
N CYS A 272 -3.27 -7.87 -5.28
CA CYS A 272 -2.75 -7.10 -4.14
C CYS A 272 -2.42 -7.98 -2.92
N LEU A 273 -3.26 -8.97 -2.63
CA LEU A 273 -3.08 -9.86 -1.47
C LEU A 273 -1.93 -10.86 -1.66
N ASN A 274 -1.66 -11.26 -2.90
CA ASN A 274 -0.60 -12.20 -3.24
C ASN A 274 0.74 -11.54 -3.60
N THR A 275 0.78 -10.22 -3.72
CA THR A 275 2.01 -9.49 -4.06
C THR A 275 2.96 -9.48 -2.85
N PRO A 276 4.24 -9.87 -2.99
CA PRO A 276 5.25 -9.74 -1.95
C PRO A 276 5.39 -8.29 -1.49
N ARG A 277 5.52 -8.08 -0.16
CA ARG A 277 5.51 -6.75 0.45
C ARG A 277 6.80 -6.45 1.19
N TYR A 278 7.17 -5.18 1.23
CA TYR A 278 8.24 -4.66 2.08
C TYR A 278 7.74 -4.60 3.53
N ILE A 279 8.20 -5.54 4.35
CA ILE A 279 7.71 -5.70 5.71
C ILE A 279 8.38 -4.73 6.65
N ILE A 280 7.57 -3.98 7.41
CA ILE A 280 8.00 -3.08 8.48
C ILE A 280 7.37 -3.47 9.81
N TYR A 281 7.96 -2.99 10.91
CA TYR A 281 7.56 -3.36 12.28
C TYR A 281 7.20 -2.15 13.14
N ASN A 282 6.97 -0.98 12.54
CA ASN A 282 6.70 0.27 13.29
C ASN A 282 5.54 0.15 14.28
N LYS A 283 4.48 -0.62 13.95
CA LYS A 283 3.33 -0.84 14.85
C LYS A 283 3.54 -1.96 15.86
N SER A 284 4.66 -2.66 15.80
CA SER A 284 5.02 -3.70 16.75
C SER A 284 5.85 -3.18 17.92
N VAL A 285 6.21 -1.91 17.92
CA VAL A 285 7.03 -1.27 18.94
C VAL A 285 6.30 -0.10 19.59
N GLU A 286 6.51 0.06 20.89
CA GLU A 286 6.00 1.21 21.67
C GLU A 286 7.15 2.15 21.99
N ILE A 287 7.06 3.38 21.50
CA ILE A 287 8.08 4.39 21.75
C ILE A 287 7.74 5.13 23.04
N PRO A 288 8.67 5.20 24.01
CA PRO A 288 8.46 5.90 25.29
C PRO A 288 8.12 7.38 25.10
N ALA A 289 7.29 7.93 26.00
CA ALA A 289 6.83 9.31 25.91
C ALA A 289 7.94 10.37 26.03
N ASP A 290 9.11 9.97 26.56
CA ASP A 290 10.30 10.82 26.65
C ASP A 290 11.18 10.78 25.39
N PHE A 291 10.76 10.07 24.34
CA PHE A 291 11.38 10.09 23.02
C PHE A 291 10.52 10.89 22.05
N TYR A 292 11.09 11.91 21.44
CA TYR A 292 10.38 12.81 20.52
C TYR A 292 10.29 12.22 19.10
N LEU A 293 9.52 11.10 18.95
CA LEU A 293 9.38 10.38 17.69
C LEU A 293 8.89 11.29 16.56
N SER A 294 7.94 12.17 16.84
CA SER A 294 7.36 13.05 15.81
C SER A 294 8.40 14.01 15.20
N ASP A 295 9.38 14.46 15.99
CA ASP A 295 10.44 15.35 15.50
C ASP A 295 11.37 14.59 14.55
N LEU A 296 11.74 13.36 14.92
CA LEU A 296 12.52 12.45 14.07
C LEU A 296 11.79 12.18 12.76
N GLU A 297 10.53 11.75 12.80
CA GLU A 297 9.73 11.41 11.63
C GLU A 297 9.50 12.62 10.70
N ASN A 298 9.21 13.79 11.27
CA ASN A 298 9.04 15.02 10.49
C ASN A 298 10.34 15.41 9.78
N TYR A 299 11.47 15.32 10.49
CA TYR A 299 12.77 15.63 9.89
C TYR A 299 13.12 14.65 8.77
N VAL A 300 12.97 13.34 9.00
CA VAL A 300 13.17 12.31 7.97
C VAL A 300 12.31 12.57 6.74
N ASN A 301 11.01 12.82 6.93
CA ASN A 301 10.10 13.07 5.84
C ASN A 301 10.49 14.31 5.02
N MET A 302 10.86 15.39 5.70
CA MET A 302 11.30 16.63 5.08
C MET A 302 12.58 16.46 4.25
N GLN A 303 13.55 15.70 4.78
CA GLN A 303 14.80 15.44 4.07
C GLN A 303 14.61 14.49 2.87
N LEU A 304 13.79 13.45 3.02
CA LEU A 304 13.47 12.57 1.89
C LEU A 304 12.79 13.32 0.75
N ILE A 305 11.86 14.23 1.06
CA ILE A 305 11.26 15.14 0.08
C ILE A 305 12.33 16.00 -0.61
N ALA A 306 13.26 16.57 0.15
CA ALA A 306 14.35 17.39 -0.39
C ALA A 306 15.26 16.58 -1.33
N PHE A 307 15.60 15.34 -0.97
CA PHE A 307 16.37 14.44 -1.83
C PHE A 307 15.64 14.12 -3.14
N VAL A 308 14.38 13.69 -3.09
CA VAL A 308 13.64 13.30 -4.30
C VAL A 308 13.37 14.49 -5.22
N LYS A 309 13.19 15.70 -4.66
CA LYS A 309 13.08 16.94 -5.44
C LYS A 309 14.42 17.47 -5.95
N GLY A 310 15.57 16.99 -5.41
CA GLY A 310 16.91 17.48 -5.72
C GLY A 310 17.26 18.82 -5.06
N GLU A 311 16.49 19.21 -4.06
CA GLU A 311 16.80 20.36 -3.17
C GLU A 311 17.99 20.04 -2.25
N ARG A 312 18.19 18.74 -1.96
CA ARG A 312 19.37 18.19 -1.28
C ARG A 312 20.03 17.14 -2.17
N PRO A 313 21.33 17.25 -2.48
CA PRO A 313 22.03 16.27 -3.30
C PRO A 313 22.13 14.90 -2.62
N VAL A 314 21.95 13.80 -3.39
CA VAL A 314 22.08 12.42 -2.85
C VAL A 314 23.48 12.17 -2.26
N ALA A 315 24.50 12.86 -2.73
CA ALA A 315 25.86 12.80 -2.17
C ALA A 315 25.91 13.21 -0.67
N GLU A 316 24.95 13.98 -0.18
CA GLU A 316 24.83 14.38 1.22
C GLU A 316 24.06 13.38 2.08
N TYR A 317 23.71 12.20 1.54
CA TYR A 317 22.91 11.21 2.27
C TYR A 317 23.59 10.75 3.57
N ASP A 318 24.89 10.52 3.56
CA ASP A 318 25.63 10.12 4.77
C ASP A 318 25.62 11.23 5.82
N GLN A 319 25.69 12.50 5.41
CA GLN A 319 25.54 13.64 6.32
C GLN A 319 24.14 13.65 6.95
N PHE A 320 23.09 13.37 6.16
CA PHE A 320 21.73 13.24 6.70
C PHE A 320 21.64 12.14 7.76
N ILE A 321 22.20 10.96 7.53
CA ILE A 321 22.25 9.89 8.52
C ILE A 321 23.01 10.35 9.78
N ASP A 322 24.14 11.01 9.62
CA ASP A 322 24.91 11.61 10.73
C ASP A 322 24.05 12.59 11.57
N GLU A 323 23.25 13.41 10.92
CA GLU A 323 22.33 14.36 11.57
C GLU A 323 21.28 13.63 12.42
N LEU A 324 20.74 12.49 11.93
CA LEU A 324 19.81 11.66 12.71
C LEU A 324 20.45 11.16 14.01
N TYR A 325 21.66 10.64 13.94
CA TYR A 325 22.38 10.17 15.13
C TYR A 325 22.74 11.29 16.10
N LYS A 326 23.17 12.44 15.60
CA LYS A 326 23.66 13.54 16.44
C LYS A 326 22.56 14.38 17.07
N THR A 327 21.43 14.55 16.37
CA THR A 327 20.39 15.53 16.73
C THR A 327 19.10 14.88 17.21
N TYR A 328 18.77 13.71 16.66
CA TYR A 328 17.46 13.06 16.88
C TYR A 328 17.55 11.76 17.68
N ASP A 329 18.69 11.50 18.32
CA ASP A 329 18.90 10.31 19.17
C ASP A 329 18.54 8.99 18.47
N PHE A 330 18.90 8.90 17.19
CA PHE A 330 18.48 7.80 16.31
C PHE A 330 19.00 6.43 16.79
N GLN A 331 20.17 6.39 17.43
CA GLN A 331 20.67 5.15 18.04
C GLN A 331 19.72 4.64 19.13
N ARG A 332 19.29 5.53 20.03
CA ARG A 332 18.33 5.17 21.09
C ARG A 332 17.02 4.67 20.51
N TYR A 333 16.53 5.27 19.42
CA TYR A 333 15.35 4.80 18.71
C TYR A 333 15.52 3.36 18.23
N LEU A 334 16.64 3.06 17.57
CA LEU A 334 16.94 1.70 17.07
C LEU A 334 17.11 0.70 18.23
N ASP A 335 17.73 1.10 19.34
CA ASP A 335 17.91 0.24 20.52
C ASP A 335 16.55 -0.11 21.17
N ILE A 336 15.63 0.87 21.29
CA ILE A 336 14.26 0.65 21.78
C ILE A 336 13.52 -0.35 20.88
N CYS A 337 13.62 -0.17 19.57
CA CYS A 337 13.00 -1.06 18.60
C CYS A 337 13.61 -2.47 18.68
N ALA A 338 14.93 -2.57 18.76
CA ALA A 338 15.64 -3.85 18.82
C ALA A 338 15.29 -4.64 20.09
N GLU A 339 15.28 -4.00 21.26
CA GLU A 339 14.91 -4.65 22.52
C GLU A 339 13.52 -5.30 22.43
N GLN A 340 12.53 -4.56 21.93
CA GLN A 340 11.14 -5.02 21.85
C GLN A 340 10.98 -6.12 20.79
N LEU A 341 11.54 -5.94 19.59
CA LEU A 341 11.38 -6.92 18.50
C LEU A 341 12.12 -8.22 18.78
N VAL A 342 13.26 -8.18 19.49
CA VAL A 342 13.93 -9.37 19.99
C VAL A 342 13.08 -10.08 21.05
N ALA A 343 12.48 -9.33 21.99
CA ALA A 343 11.59 -9.90 23.01
C ALA A 343 10.34 -10.56 22.40
N LEU A 344 9.84 -10.02 21.27
CA LEU A 344 8.74 -10.58 20.49
C LEU A 344 9.15 -11.76 19.57
N GLY A 345 10.44 -12.04 19.45
CA GLY A 345 10.97 -13.13 18.61
C GLY A 345 11.04 -12.81 17.12
N TYR A 346 11.00 -11.54 16.73
CA TYR A 346 11.10 -11.12 15.33
C TYR A 346 12.55 -10.91 14.86
N ALA A 347 13.49 -10.80 15.79
CA ALA A 347 14.91 -10.68 15.51
C ALA A 347 15.74 -11.49 16.52
N ALA A 348 16.99 -11.77 16.18
CA ALA A 348 17.96 -12.34 17.11
C ALA A 348 18.56 -11.28 18.04
N LYS A 349 19.14 -11.77 19.17
CA LYS A 349 19.87 -10.89 20.11
C LYS A 349 21.16 -10.39 19.49
#